data_41dfc82bc917cf5f8494546e38aba066
#
_entry.id   41dfc82bc917cf5f8494546e38aba066
#
_cell.length_a   1.000
_cell.length_b   1.000
_cell.length_c   1.000
_cell.angle_alpha   90.00
_cell.angle_beta   90.00
_cell.angle_gamma   90.00
#
_symmetry.space_group_name_H-M   'P 1'
#
loop_
_entity.id
_entity.type
_entity.pdbx_description
1 polymer ?
#
loop_
_entity_poly.entity_id
_entity_poly.type
_entity_poly.pdbx_seq_one_letter_code
_entity_poly.pdbx_strand_id
1 'polypeptide(L)'
;THATDGNPWGIDPERIVLGGSSAGGFIALHTAYVDDLSEIPSSVDFNANGLSGGIEGDSGSPGYSSDILSIFSISGAIGNVDWISAGNTPVVSMHGTSDGTVPFGTGFVQLSGINVTVVDGSEIIHNQADLLGMDNCFHVFPGAGHTPHSSSTQYYDTTRAVTVGFTSRQVCPLYPPICEWYDVDAPPPIVNTCPADIVVDGVITVADVLEILGQFGCDANCFADVDADGAVTVSDVLSVLSVFGEPCPN
;
A
#
# COMPACT_ATOMS: atom_id res chain seq x y z
N THR A 1 22.42 2.56 -3.14
CA THR A 1 23.67 2.97 -3.83
C THR A 1 23.39 3.99 -4.92
N HIS A 2 22.59 3.68 -5.94
CA HIS A 2 22.30 4.64 -7.02
C HIS A 2 21.66 5.93 -6.55
N ALA A 3 20.78 5.88 -5.53
CA ALA A 3 20.16 7.06 -4.94
C ALA A 3 21.17 7.97 -4.22
N THR A 4 22.24 7.40 -3.65
CA THR A 4 23.29 8.12 -2.95
C THR A 4 24.48 8.51 -3.83
N ASP A 5 24.72 7.77 -4.91
CA ASP A 5 25.87 7.95 -5.83
C ASP A 5 25.49 8.84 -7.05
N GLY A 6 24.99 10.05 -6.76
CA GLY A 6 24.62 11.03 -7.78
C GLY A 6 23.21 10.85 -8.35
N ASN A 7 22.47 9.82 -7.94
CA ASN A 7 21.07 9.55 -8.23
C ASN A 7 20.64 9.81 -9.70
N PRO A 8 21.26 9.16 -10.68
CA PRO A 8 21.04 9.45 -12.10
C PRO A 8 19.61 9.14 -12.58
N TRP A 9 18.85 8.40 -11.78
CA TRP A 9 17.47 8.00 -12.09
C TRP A 9 16.43 8.69 -11.21
N GLY A 10 16.82 9.59 -10.31
CA GLY A 10 15.87 10.30 -9.44
C GLY A 10 15.13 9.40 -8.46
N ILE A 11 15.75 8.31 -7.98
CA ILE A 11 15.14 7.39 -7.00
C ILE A 11 15.11 8.09 -5.64
N ASP A 12 13.94 8.09 -5.01
CA ASP A 12 13.77 8.51 -3.63
C ASP A 12 13.92 7.29 -2.70
N PRO A 13 15.02 7.18 -1.92
CA PRO A 13 15.25 6.03 -1.06
C PRO A 13 14.29 5.94 0.12
N GLU A 14 13.59 7.03 0.46
CA GLU A 14 12.59 7.05 1.53
C GLU A 14 11.19 6.63 1.05
N ARG A 15 11.03 6.43 -0.28
CA ARG A 15 9.74 6.10 -0.91
C ARG A 15 9.81 4.79 -1.68
N ILE A 16 10.36 3.78 -1.06
CA ILE A 16 10.43 2.43 -1.63
C ILE A 16 9.20 1.64 -1.21
N VAL A 17 8.49 1.09 -2.18
CA VAL A 17 7.37 0.15 -1.97
C VAL A 17 7.83 -1.23 -2.42
N LEU A 18 7.65 -2.22 -1.56
CA LEU A 18 7.99 -3.62 -1.87
C LEU A 18 6.73 -4.46 -1.94
N GLY A 19 6.69 -5.41 -2.84
CA GLY A 19 5.56 -6.34 -2.87
C GLY A 19 5.70 -7.45 -3.86
N GLY A 20 4.70 -8.32 -3.84
CA GLY A 20 4.68 -9.44 -4.75
C GLY A 20 3.51 -10.38 -4.55
N SER A 21 3.48 -11.41 -5.39
CA SER A 21 2.45 -12.45 -5.37
C SER A 21 3.03 -13.77 -4.90
N SER A 22 2.27 -14.53 -4.12
CA SER A 22 2.66 -15.84 -3.60
C SER A 22 4.00 -15.75 -2.85
N ALA A 23 5.05 -16.40 -3.31
CA ALA A 23 6.40 -16.32 -2.74
C ALA A 23 6.91 -14.86 -2.64
N GLY A 24 6.57 -14.00 -3.61
CA GLY A 24 6.90 -12.57 -3.56
C GLY A 24 6.18 -11.82 -2.43
N GLY A 25 4.95 -12.21 -2.10
CA GLY A 25 4.22 -11.71 -0.92
C GLY A 25 4.90 -12.13 0.39
N PHE A 26 5.36 -13.39 0.48
CA PHE A 26 6.17 -13.84 1.63
C PHE A 26 7.43 -12.99 1.79
N ILE A 27 8.19 -12.79 0.70
CA ILE A 27 9.41 -11.99 0.75
C ILE A 27 9.10 -10.57 1.25
N ALA A 28 8.07 -9.92 0.72
CA ALA A 28 7.70 -8.58 1.13
C ALA A 28 7.34 -8.49 2.62
N LEU A 29 6.51 -9.41 3.10
CA LEU A 29 6.08 -9.47 4.51
C LEU A 29 7.25 -9.74 5.45
N HIS A 30 8.13 -10.70 5.13
CA HIS A 30 9.28 -11.00 5.97
C HIS A 30 10.33 -9.89 5.95
N THR A 31 10.54 -9.23 4.80
CA THR A 31 11.45 -8.08 4.72
C THR A 31 10.95 -6.90 5.58
N ALA A 32 9.62 -6.72 5.68
CA ALA A 32 9.05 -5.60 6.41
C ALA A 32 8.93 -5.84 7.93
N TYR A 33 8.77 -7.09 8.35
CA TYR A 33 8.35 -7.40 9.71
C TYR A 33 9.31 -8.27 10.51
N VAL A 34 10.34 -8.86 9.90
CA VAL A 34 11.40 -9.53 10.63
C VAL A 34 12.46 -8.49 10.96
N ASP A 35 12.43 -7.98 12.17
CA ASP A 35 13.30 -6.89 12.63
C ASP A 35 14.19 -7.29 13.84
N ASP A 36 13.99 -8.48 14.40
CA ASP A 36 14.82 -9.04 15.46
C ASP A 36 15.39 -10.41 15.07
N LEU A 37 16.66 -10.66 15.41
CA LEU A 37 17.33 -11.93 15.12
C LEU A 37 16.66 -13.15 15.77
N SER A 38 15.92 -12.96 16.87
CA SER A 38 15.18 -14.03 17.52
C SER A 38 13.95 -14.51 16.74
N GLU A 39 13.50 -13.74 15.76
CA GLU A 39 12.38 -14.06 14.87
C GLU A 39 12.79 -14.97 13.72
N ILE A 40 14.09 -15.05 13.47
CA ILE A 40 14.62 -15.90 12.41
C ILE A 40 14.66 -17.36 12.89
N PRO A 41 14.07 -18.30 12.13
CA PRO A 41 14.09 -19.71 12.47
C PRO A 41 15.52 -20.24 12.70
N SER A 42 15.70 -21.04 13.74
CA SER A 42 17.00 -21.63 14.08
C SER A 42 17.60 -22.54 13.00
N SER A 43 16.83 -22.87 11.98
CA SER A 43 17.27 -23.61 10.79
C SER A 43 18.03 -22.73 9.79
N VAL A 44 18.00 -21.42 9.93
CA VAL A 44 18.74 -20.47 9.08
C VAL A 44 20.19 -20.43 9.53
N ASP A 45 21.10 -20.75 8.62
CA ASP A 45 22.54 -20.66 8.87
C ASP A 45 23.07 -19.28 8.50
N PHE A 46 23.28 -18.44 9.52
CA PHE A 46 23.85 -17.10 9.36
C PHE A 46 25.29 -17.07 8.82
N ASN A 47 25.98 -18.22 8.75
CA ASN A 47 27.29 -18.29 8.12
C ASN A 47 27.19 -18.60 6.61
N ALA A 48 26.01 -18.87 6.10
CA ALA A 48 25.81 -19.03 4.67
C ALA A 48 26.07 -17.71 3.91
N ASN A 49 26.54 -17.82 2.68
CA ASN A 49 26.80 -16.65 1.84
C ASN A 49 25.54 -15.79 1.69
N GLY A 50 25.68 -14.50 1.94
CA GLY A 50 24.60 -13.52 1.86
C GLY A 50 23.82 -13.34 3.15
N LEU A 51 24.11 -14.11 4.22
CA LEU A 51 23.40 -14.05 5.51
C LEU A 51 24.27 -13.57 6.67
N SER A 52 25.57 -13.37 6.48
CA SER A 52 26.50 -13.01 7.56
C SER A 52 26.35 -11.57 8.07
N GLY A 53 25.58 -10.74 7.41
CA GLY A 53 25.26 -9.38 7.85
C GLY A 53 24.11 -9.24 8.84
N GLY A 54 23.62 -10.34 9.41
CA GLY A 54 22.39 -10.34 10.22
C GLY A 54 21.13 -10.16 9.36
N ILE A 55 20.15 -9.40 9.85
CA ILE A 55 18.88 -9.17 9.13
C ILE A 55 19.11 -8.46 7.78
N GLU A 56 20.03 -7.50 7.74
CA GLU A 56 20.39 -6.79 6.50
C GLU A 56 21.17 -7.66 5.51
N GLY A 57 21.75 -8.76 5.97
CA GLY A 57 22.58 -9.63 5.13
C GLY A 57 23.86 -8.96 4.65
N ASP A 58 24.63 -9.66 3.82
CA ASP A 58 25.89 -9.17 3.23
C ASP A 58 25.92 -9.30 1.69
N SER A 59 24.79 -9.64 1.07
CA SER A 59 24.70 -9.93 -0.38
C SER A 59 24.61 -8.69 -1.26
N GLY A 60 24.42 -7.53 -0.70
CA GLY A 60 24.14 -6.29 -1.42
C GLY A 60 25.17 -5.20 -1.22
N SER A 61 24.69 -4.05 -0.79
CA SER A 61 25.49 -2.86 -0.53
C SER A 61 25.50 -2.59 0.98
N PRO A 62 26.48 -3.10 1.72
CA PRO A 62 26.52 -2.93 3.18
C PRO A 62 26.56 -1.44 3.58
N GLY A 63 25.83 -1.10 4.65
CA GLY A 63 25.74 0.27 5.15
C GLY A 63 24.63 1.12 4.53
N TYR A 64 23.78 0.54 3.68
CA TYR A 64 22.55 1.16 3.18
C TYR A 64 21.34 0.52 3.85
N SER A 65 20.33 1.34 4.18
CA SER A 65 19.06 0.86 4.74
C SER A 65 18.28 0.01 3.74
N SER A 66 17.60 -1.01 4.24
CA SER A 66 16.56 -1.79 3.57
C SER A 66 15.15 -1.33 3.95
N ASP A 67 15.01 -0.20 4.62
CA ASP A 67 13.72 0.34 5.03
C ASP A 67 12.78 0.51 3.82
N ILE A 68 11.52 0.15 4.02
CA ILE A 68 10.45 0.24 3.02
C ILE A 68 9.28 1.05 3.57
N LEU A 69 8.73 1.91 2.70
CA LEU A 69 7.61 2.79 3.06
C LEU A 69 6.29 2.04 3.23
N SER A 70 6.01 1.09 2.34
CA SER A 70 4.83 0.24 2.42
C SER A 70 5.02 -1.05 1.64
N ILE A 71 4.19 -2.05 1.93
CA ILE A 71 4.20 -3.34 1.23
C ILE A 71 2.84 -3.66 0.62
N PHE A 72 2.87 -4.42 -0.48
CA PHE A 72 1.69 -5.13 -0.96
C PHE A 72 1.95 -6.64 -1.06
N SER A 73 0.97 -7.43 -0.63
CA SER A 73 1.04 -8.89 -0.61
C SER A 73 -0.18 -9.49 -1.30
N ILE A 74 0.03 -10.23 -2.37
CA ILE A 74 -1.03 -10.94 -3.10
C ILE A 74 -0.88 -12.43 -2.83
N SER A 75 -1.86 -13.03 -2.13
CA SER A 75 -1.82 -14.44 -1.73
C SER A 75 -0.51 -14.83 -1.03
N GLY A 76 0.00 -13.95 -0.17
CA GLY A 76 1.18 -14.17 0.67
C GLY A 76 0.78 -14.52 2.10
N ALA A 77 1.77 -14.85 2.90
CA ALA A 77 1.64 -15.12 4.34
C ALA A 77 2.94 -14.81 5.07
N ILE A 78 2.88 -14.76 6.41
CA ILE A 78 4.04 -14.56 7.28
C ILE A 78 4.27 -15.81 8.14
N GLY A 79 5.50 -16.04 8.55
CA GLY A 79 5.85 -17.22 9.37
C GLY A 79 5.24 -17.19 10.77
N ASN A 80 5.10 -16.01 11.35
CA ASN A 80 4.43 -15.79 12.62
C ASN A 80 3.90 -14.36 12.68
N VAL A 81 2.63 -14.19 12.94
CA VAL A 81 1.97 -12.87 13.04
C VAL A 81 2.48 -12.02 14.20
N ASP A 82 3.04 -12.63 15.24
CA ASP A 82 3.60 -11.92 16.40
C ASP A 82 4.83 -11.07 16.06
N TRP A 83 5.41 -11.23 14.88
CA TRP A 83 6.49 -10.36 14.37
C TRP A 83 5.98 -8.99 13.96
N ILE A 84 4.68 -8.83 13.78
CA ILE A 84 4.07 -7.55 13.43
C ILE A 84 3.86 -6.74 14.70
N SER A 85 4.51 -5.58 14.78
CA SER A 85 4.50 -4.69 15.92
C SER A 85 3.91 -3.31 15.59
N ALA A 86 3.46 -2.59 16.60
CA ALA A 86 2.92 -1.24 16.40
C ALA A 86 3.97 -0.30 15.82
N GLY A 87 3.61 0.40 14.75
CA GLY A 87 4.50 1.31 14.04
C GLY A 87 5.31 0.67 12.91
N ASN A 88 5.14 -0.65 12.68
CA ASN A 88 5.72 -1.29 11.50
C ASN A 88 5.12 -0.76 10.18
N THR A 89 5.74 -1.17 9.09
CA THR A 89 5.43 -0.78 7.70
C THR A 89 3.96 -1.04 7.35
N PRO A 90 3.23 -0.05 6.77
CA PRO A 90 1.87 -0.22 6.26
C PRO A 90 1.74 -1.33 5.22
N VAL A 91 0.60 -2.05 5.23
CA VAL A 91 0.38 -3.21 4.37
C VAL A 91 -0.95 -3.20 3.64
N VAL A 92 -0.93 -3.55 2.36
CA VAL A 92 -2.13 -3.93 1.62
C VAL A 92 -2.03 -5.37 1.15
N SER A 93 -3.10 -6.14 1.36
CA SER A 93 -3.14 -7.53 0.87
C SER A 93 -4.39 -7.80 0.05
N MET A 94 -4.23 -8.72 -0.91
CA MET A 94 -5.32 -9.31 -1.68
C MET A 94 -5.23 -10.83 -1.60
N HIS A 95 -6.32 -11.51 -1.20
CA HIS A 95 -6.28 -12.95 -0.99
C HIS A 95 -7.63 -13.62 -1.34
N GLY A 96 -7.56 -14.81 -1.93
CA GLY A 96 -8.73 -15.65 -2.20
C GLY A 96 -9.10 -16.51 -1.00
N THR A 97 -10.38 -16.54 -0.61
CA THR A 97 -10.82 -17.32 0.57
C THR A 97 -10.74 -18.84 0.39
N SER A 98 -10.62 -19.31 -0.85
CA SER A 98 -10.47 -20.74 -1.19
C SER A 98 -9.05 -21.07 -1.70
N ASP A 99 -8.06 -20.28 -1.26
CA ASP A 99 -6.66 -20.54 -1.61
C ASP A 99 -6.18 -21.87 -0.99
N GLY A 100 -5.92 -22.84 -1.84
CA GLY A 100 -5.45 -24.17 -1.45
C GLY A 100 -3.93 -24.31 -1.42
N THR A 101 -3.19 -23.25 -1.71
CA THR A 101 -1.71 -23.23 -1.74
C THR A 101 -1.15 -22.48 -0.55
N VAL A 102 -1.57 -21.23 -0.38
CA VAL A 102 -1.23 -20.39 0.77
C VAL A 102 -2.50 -20.16 1.58
N PRO A 103 -2.53 -20.47 2.88
CA PRO A 103 -3.74 -20.39 3.67
C PRO A 103 -4.20 -18.93 3.80
N PHE A 104 -5.51 -18.71 3.69
CA PHE A 104 -6.15 -17.42 3.92
C PHE A 104 -6.02 -16.96 5.39
N GLY A 105 -6.28 -17.89 6.33
CA GLY A 105 -6.04 -17.76 7.77
C GLY A 105 -4.75 -18.45 8.20
N THR A 106 -4.69 -18.98 9.42
CA THR A 106 -3.56 -19.80 9.88
C THR A 106 -3.66 -21.22 9.31
N GLY A 107 -2.60 -21.72 8.69
CA GLY A 107 -2.60 -23.06 8.12
C GLY A 107 -1.29 -23.46 7.46
N PHE A 108 -1.28 -24.61 6.82
CA PHE A 108 -0.12 -25.10 6.09
C PHE A 108 -0.05 -24.48 4.68
N VAL A 109 1.13 -24.03 4.29
CA VAL A 109 1.46 -23.87 2.87
C VAL A 109 1.47 -25.25 2.22
N GLN A 110 0.74 -25.41 1.12
CA GLN A 110 0.65 -26.66 0.39
C GLN A 110 1.29 -26.56 -1.02
N LEU A 111 2.26 -27.40 -1.27
CA LEU A 111 2.87 -27.52 -2.58
C LEU A 111 2.69 -28.95 -3.12
N SER A 112 1.95 -29.07 -4.21
CA SER A 112 1.66 -30.38 -4.83
C SER A 112 1.08 -31.41 -3.85
N GLY A 113 0.23 -30.97 -2.92
CA GLY A 113 -0.39 -31.85 -1.91
C GLY A 113 0.50 -32.16 -0.69
N ILE A 114 1.68 -31.54 -0.59
CA ILE A 114 2.59 -31.68 0.54
C ILE A 114 2.47 -30.45 1.44
N ASN A 115 2.24 -30.69 2.75
CA ASN A 115 2.30 -29.66 3.77
C ASN A 115 3.76 -29.25 4.00
N VAL A 116 4.09 -27.98 3.78
CA VAL A 116 5.47 -27.47 3.92
C VAL A 116 5.70 -26.92 5.32
N THR A 117 4.98 -25.89 5.68
CA THR A 117 5.09 -25.23 7.00
C THR A 117 3.78 -24.55 7.35
N VAL A 118 3.56 -24.30 8.64
CA VAL A 118 2.43 -23.49 9.12
C VAL A 118 2.81 -22.03 9.03
N VAL A 119 1.88 -21.22 8.57
CA VAL A 119 2.02 -19.76 8.40
C VAL A 119 0.72 -19.05 8.74
N ASP A 120 0.79 -17.74 8.93
CA ASP A 120 -0.35 -16.86 9.12
C ASP A 120 -0.65 -16.11 7.81
N GLY A 121 -1.81 -16.37 7.24
CA GLY A 121 -2.27 -15.76 6.01
C GLY A 121 -2.80 -14.34 6.20
N SER A 122 -3.26 -13.75 5.10
CA SER A 122 -3.64 -12.33 5.07
C SER A 122 -4.74 -11.96 6.06
N GLU A 123 -5.70 -12.85 6.34
CA GLU A 123 -6.74 -12.60 7.36
C GLU A 123 -6.13 -12.33 8.74
N ILE A 124 -5.19 -13.17 9.16
CA ILE A 124 -4.55 -13.06 10.47
C ILE A 124 -3.65 -11.83 10.54
N ILE A 125 -2.90 -11.55 9.45
CA ILE A 125 -2.05 -10.36 9.33
C ILE A 125 -2.87 -9.07 9.50
N HIS A 126 -4.01 -8.96 8.81
CA HIS A 126 -4.83 -7.75 8.89
C HIS A 126 -5.57 -7.61 10.21
N ASN A 127 -6.02 -8.71 10.81
CA ASN A 127 -6.56 -8.69 12.18
C ASN A 127 -5.51 -8.16 13.18
N GLN A 128 -4.26 -8.55 13.05
CA GLN A 128 -3.17 -8.05 13.89
C GLN A 128 -2.88 -6.58 13.61
N ALA A 129 -2.81 -6.18 12.35
CA ALA A 129 -2.60 -4.79 11.96
C ALA A 129 -3.69 -3.86 12.52
N ASP A 130 -4.97 -4.29 12.47
CA ASP A 130 -6.09 -3.57 13.06
C ASP A 130 -5.97 -3.43 14.58
N LEU A 131 -5.61 -4.52 15.28
CA LEU A 131 -5.39 -4.50 16.73
C LEU A 131 -4.27 -3.53 17.14
N LEU A 132 -3.26 -3.38 16.30
CA LEU A 132 -2.12 -2.50 16.53
C LEU A 132 -2.37 -1.05 16.05
N GLY A 133 -3.51 -0.78 15.40
CA GLY A 133 -3.81 0.53 14.82
C GLY A 133 -2.89 0.89 13.66
N MET A 134 -2.37 -0.10 12.95
CA MET A 134 -1.52 0.10 11.77
C MET A 134 -2.36 0.48 10.55
N ASP A 135 -1.79 1.34 9.69
CA ASP A 135 -2.40 1.60 8.39
C ASP A 135 -2.31 0.34 7.51
N ASN A 136 -3.49 -0.20 7.18
CA ASN A 136 -3.58 -1.42 6.41
C ASN A 136 -4.83 -1.43 5.52
N CYS A 137 -4.82 -2.29 4.50
CA CYS A 137 -5.95 -2.49 3.61
C CYS A 137 -6.03 -3.95 3.18
N PHE A 138 -7.19 -4.57 3.35
CA PHE A 138 -7.39 -5.97 2.99
C PHE A 138 -8.53 -6.15 2.01
N HIS A 139 -8.19 -6.57 0.79
CA HIS A 139 -9.19 -6.95 -0.21
C HIS A 139 -9.33 -8.47 -0.30
N VAL A 140 -10.54 -8.94 -0.03
CA VAL A 140 -10.87 -10.36 -0.06
C VAL A 140 -11.54 -10.72 -1.38
N PHE A 141 -11.10 -11.80 -2.01
CA PHE A 141 -11.76 -12.40 -3.17
C PHE A 141 -12.55 -13.65 -2.74
N PRO A 142 -13.87 -13.54 -2.49
CA PRO A 142 -14.67 -14.65 -1.99
C PRO A 142 -14.69 -15.82 -2.97
N GLY A 143 -14.39 -17.03 -2.50
CA GLY A 143 -14.36 -18.26 -3.30
C GLY A 143 -13.22 -18.36 -4.30
N ALA A 144 -12.38 -17.35 -4.44
CA ALA A 144 -11.21 -17.44 -5.32
C ALA A 144 -10.10 -18.30 -4.72
N GLY A 145 -9.36 -18.96 -5.60
CA GLY A 145 -8.19 -19.76 -5.26
C GLY A 145 -6.91 -18.96 -5.17
N HIS A 146 -5.78 -19.65 -5.35
CA HIS A 146 -4.45 -19.04 -5.31
C HIS A 146 -4.23 -18.05 -6.45
N THR A 147 -3.62 -16.91 -6.13
CA THR A 147 -3.30 -15.82 -7.07
C THR A 147 -4.51 -15.33 -7.90
N PRO A 148 -5.58 -14.79 -7.27
CA PRO A 148 -6.83 -14.42 -7.95
C PRO A 148 -6.61 -13.50 -9.14
N HIS A 149 -5.67 -12.56 -9.04
CA HIS A 149 -5.33 -11.59 -10.09
C HIS A 149 -4.93 -12.22 -11.43
N SER A 150 -4.51 -13.48 -11.43
CA SER A 150 -4.16 -14.21 -12.66
C SER A 150 -5.35 -14.96 -13.28
N SER A 151 -6.49 -15.03 -12.60
CA SER A 151 -7.63 -15.85 -13.00
C SER A 151 -8.65 -15.13 -13.89
N SER A 152 -8.73 -13.80 -13.80
CA SER A 152 -9.63 -12.99 -14.63
C SER A 152 -9.14 -11.54 -14.74
N THR A 153 -9.53 -10.85 -15.81
CA THR A 153 -9.26 -9.43 -16.00
C THR A 153 -9.87 -8.59 -14.87
N GLN A 154 -11.06 -8.91 -14.43
CA GLN A 154 -11.73 -8.21 -13.33
C GLN A 154 -10.90 -8.30 -12.03
N TYR A 155 -10.42 -9.48 -11.66
CA TYR A 155 -9.59 -9.65 -10.46
C TYR A 155 -8.23 -8.98 -10.60
N TYR A 156 -7.66 -8.98 -11.82
CA TYR A 156 -6.44 -8.23 -12.12
C TYR A 156 -6.65 -6.72 -11.92
N ASP A 157 -7.70 -6.16 -12.49
CA ASP A 157 -7.99 -4.72 -12.41
C ASP A 157 -8.30 -4.30 -10.97
N THR A 158 -9.07 -5.11 -10.22
CA THR A 158 -9.29 -4.88 -8.79
C THR A 158 -7.98 -4.91 -8.00
N THR A 159 -7.14 -5.92 -8.21
CA THR A 159 -5.84 -6.03 -7.53
C THR A 159 -4.97 -4.82 -7.82
N ARG A 160 -4.90 -4.40 -9.09
CA ARG A 160 -4.16 -3.21 -9.51
C ARG A 160 -4.70 -1.94 -8.85
N ALA A 161 -6.02 -1.74 -8.87
CA ALA A 161 -6.65 -0.56 -8.29
C ALA A 161 -6.40 -0.45 -6.78
N VAL A 162 -6.60 -1.55 -6.04
CA VAL A 162 -6.38 -1.60 -4.58
C VAL A 162 -4.89 -1.37 -4.25
N THR A 163 -3.98 -2.04 -4.96
CA THR A 163 -2.54 -1.87 -4.74
C THR A 163 -2.11 -0.42 -5.00
N VAL A 164 -2.47 0.14 -6.17
CA VAL A 164 -2.09 1.50 -6.55
C VAL A 164 -2.73 2.52 -5.61
N GLY A 165 -4.02 2.37 -5.28
CA GLY A 165 -4.71 3.27 -4.37
C GLY A 165 -4.05 3.34 -3.00
N PHE A 166 -3.71 2.18 -2.42
CA PHE A 166 -3.04 2.13 -1.13
C PHE A 166 -1.61 2.68 -1.18
N THR A 167 -0.80 2.21 -2.13
CA THR A 167 0.62 2.60 -2.21
C THR A 167 0.81 4.06 -2.59
N SER A 168 -0.05 4.62 -3.46
CA SER A 168 -0.01 6.03 -3.83
C SER A 168 -0.25 6.93 -2.62
N ARG A 169 -1.16 6.56 -1.72
CA ARG A 169 -1.40 7.27 -0.47
C ARG A 169 -0.17 7.31 0.43
N GLN A 170 0.58 6.20 0.51
CA GLN A 170 1.81 6.14 1.29
C GLN A 170 2.91 7.03 0.70
N VAL A 171 3.00 7.07 -0.62
CA VAL A 171 4.00 7.89 -1.33
C VAL A 171 3.61 9.36 -1.34
N CYS A 172 2.30 9.66 -1.44
CA CYS A 172 1.77 11.02 -1.53
C CYS A 172 0.59 11.20 -0.55
N PRO A 173 0.81 11.78 0.64
CA PRO A 173 -0.21 11.90 1.70
C PRO A 173 -1.44 12.74 1.33
N LEU A 174 -1.43 13.42 0.17
CA LEU A 174 -2.56 14.20 -0.33
C LEU A 174 -3.72 13.33 -0.85
N TYR A 175 -3.52 12.01 -0.95
CA TYR A 175 -4.58 11.09 -1.36
C TYR A 175 -5.45 10.69 -0.17
N PRO A 176 -6.79 10.73 -0.30
CA PRO A 176 -7.68 10.26 0.75
C PRO A 176 -7.45 8.76 1.02
N PRO A 177 -7.69 8.29 2.25
CA PRO A 177 -7.58 6.88 2.58
C PRO A 177 -8.66 6.10 1.82
N ILE A 178 -8.26 5.35 0.80
CA ILE A 178 -9.16 4.53 0.01
C ILE A 178 -8.77 3.06 0.23
N CYS A 179 -9.39 2.45 1.21
CA CYS A 179 -9.54 1.01 1.34
C CYS A 179 -10.88 0.54 0.78
N GLU A 180 -11.73 1.47 0.38
CA GLU A 180 -13.03 1.18 -0.16
C GLU A 180 -12.94 0.83 -1.65
N TRP A 181 -13.80 -0.06 -2.05
CA TRP A 181 -14.01 -0.57 -3.40
C TRP A 181 -13.88 0.51 -4.47
N TYR A 182 -12.90 0.38 -5.35
CA TYR A 182 -13.01 0.97 -6.67
C TYR A 182 -13.94 0.08 -7.49
N ASP A 183 -15.08 0.63 -7.88
CA ASP A 183 -15.83 0.10 -9.01
C ASP A 183 -14.87 0.11 -10.21
N VAL A 184 -14.51 -1.07 -10.70
CA VAL A 184 -13.56 -1.20 -11.84
C VAL A 184 -14.12 -0.58 -13.13
N ASP A 185 -15.41 -0.30 -13.18
CA ASP A 185 -16.08 0.44 -14.24
C ASP A 185 -16.10 1.96 -13.97
N ALA A 186 -15.74 2.40 -12.75
CA ALA A 186 -15.49 3.81 -12.50
C ALA A 186 -14.12 4.19 -13.10
N PRO A 187 -14.01 5.33 -13.77
CA PRO A 187 -12.71 5.83 -14.17
C PRO A 187 -11.80 5.89 -12.92
N PRO A 188 -10.48 5.60 -13.04
CA PRO A 188 -9.57 5.74 -11.92
C PRO A 188 -9.82 7.11 -11.29
N PRO A 189 -9.74 7.23 -9.95
CA PRO A 189 -9.89 8.54 -9.34
C PRO A 189 -8.94 9.45 -10.07
N ILE A 190 -9.50 10.49 -10.64
CA ILE A 190 -8.71 11.50 -11.29
C ILE A 190 -7.86 12.06 -10.16
N VAL A 191 -6.57 11.77 -10.22
CA VAL A 191 -5.61 12.45 -9.36
C VAL A 191 -5.76 13.91 -9.71
N ASN A 192 -6.47 14.64 -8.88
CA ASN A 192 -6.60 16.05 -9.09
C ASN A 192 -5.24 16.68 -8.77
N THR A 193 -4.35 16.71 -9.76
CA THR A 193 -3.06 17.41 -9.66
C THR A 193 -3.24 18.91 -9.52
N CYS A 194 -4.49 19.35 -9.55
CA CYS A 194 -4.92 20.74 -9.46
C CYS A 194 -6.02 20.83 -8.37
N PRO A 195 -5.68 20.92 -7.09
CA PRO A 195 -6.66 20.92 -6.00
C PRO A 195 -7.76 21.98 -6.14
N ALA A 196 -7.48 23.05 -6.88
CA ALA A 196 -8.41 24.12 -7.17
C ALA A 196 -9.45 23.79 -8.25
N ASP A 197 -9.25 22.75 -9.07
CA ASP A 197 -10.20 22.22 -10.05
C ASP A 197 -11.05 21.13 -9.38
N ILE A 198 -12.03 21.55 -8.61
CA ILE A 198 -12.85 20.66 -7.77
C ILE A 198 -13.85 19.89 -8.61
N VAL A 199 -14.36 20.50 -9.67
CA VAL A 199 -15.29 19.88 -10.62
C VAL A 199 -14.58 18.96 -11.61
N VAL A 200 -13.26 19.01 -11.65
CA VAL A 200 -12.37 18.16 -12.47
C VAL A 200 -12.70 18.26 -13.96
N ASP A 201 -12.90 19.49 -14.44
CA ASP A 201 -13.16 19.78 -15.87
C ASP A 201 -11.90 20.27 -16.61
N GLY A 202 -10.77 20.39 -15.91
CA GLY A 202 -9.47 20.79 -16.45
C GLY A 202 -9.23 22.30 -16.46
N VAL A 203 -10.15 23.10 -15.94
CA VAL A 203 -10.03 24.58 -15.89
C VAL A 203 -10.66 25.12 -14.61
N ILE A 204 -9.94 25.96 -13.90
CA ILE A 204 -10.47 26.57 -12.67
C ILE A 204 -11.46 27.68 -12.98
N THR A 205 -12.73 27.45 -12.70
CA THR A 205 -13.85 28.28 -13.11
C THR A 205 -14.78 28.67 -11.95
N VAL A 206 -15.89 29.34 -12.29
CA VAL A 206 -16.96 29.62 -11.32
C VAL A 206 -17.59 28.34 -10.76
N ALA A 207 -17.55 27.24 -11.51
CA ALA A 207 -18.09 25.95 -11.05
C ALA A 207 -17.36 25.46 -9.80
N ASP A 208 -16.03 25.56 -9.77
CA ASP A 208 -15.21 25.17 -8.63
C ASP A 208 -15.49 26.06 -7.40
N VAL A 209 -15.63 27.36 -7.61
CA VAL A 209 -15.98 28.30 -6.54
C VAL A 209 -17.35 27.97 -5.95
N LEU A 210 -18.33 27.63 -6.79
CA LEU A 210 -19.68 27.26 -6.32
C LEU A 210 -19.66 25.94 -5.54
N GLU A 211 -18.80 25.00 -5.94
CA GLU A 211 -18.66 23.72 -5.24
C GLU A 211 -18.05 23.93 -3.85
N ILE A 212 -16.98 24.74 -3.71
CA ILE A 212 -16.46 25.11 -2.39
C ILE A 212 -17.52 25.76 -1.52
N LEU A 213 -18.27 26.72 -2.08
CA LEU A 213 -19.32 27.41 -1.31
C LEU A 213 -20.43 26.44 -0.88
N GLY A 214 -20.69 25.40 -1.67
CA GLY A 214 -21.63 24.33 -1.32
C GLY A 214 -21.20 23.48 -0.13
N GLN A 215 -19.88 23.39 0.11
CA GLN A 215 -19.28 22.65 1.22
C GLN A 215 -18.72 23.54 2.34
N PHE A 216 -18.96 24.82 2.27
CA PHE A 216 -18.43 25.78 3.24
C PHE A 216 -18.85 25.43 4.69
N GLY A 217 -17.88 25.30 5.58
CA GLY A 217 -18.09 24.87 6.96
C GLY A 217 -18.07 23.34 7.16
N CYS A 218 -17.76 22.54 6.14
CA CYS A 218 -17.43 21.13 6.30
C CYS A 218 -16.15 21.01 7.13
N ASP A 219 -16.14 20.10 8.12
CA ASP A 219 -15.02 19.88 9.06
C ASP A 219 -14.58 18.41 9.17
N ALA A 220 -15.10 17.53 8.29
CA ALA A 220 -14.70 16.13 8.22
C ALA A 220 -14.98 15.53 6.83
N ASN A 221 -13.98 14.90 6.23
CA ASN A 221 -14.06 14.25 4.92
C ASN A 221 -14.52 15.20 3.78
N CYS A 222 -14.01 16.40 3.79
CA CYS A 222 -14.39 17.46 2.85
C CYS A 222 -13.58 17.33 1.56
N PHE A 223 -14.24 17.15 0.41
CA PHE A 223 -13.51 17.05 -0.86
C PHE A 223 -13.13 18.43 -1.46
N ALA A 224 -13.71 19.52 -0.94
CA ALA A 224 -13.38 20.89 -1.34
C ALA A 224 -12.39 21.58 -0.38
N ASP A 225 -11.72 20.83 0.47
CA ASP A 225 -10.60 21.27 1.32
C ASP A 225 -9.33 21.33 0.43
N VAL A 226 -9.10 22.51 -0.15
CA VAL A 226 -8.07 22.74 -1.18
C VAL A 226 -6.68 22.91 -0.58
N ASP A 227 -6.60 23.45 0.63
CA ASP A 227 -5.33 23.67 1.34
C ASP A 227 -4.99 22.54 2.33
N ALA A 228 -5.86 21.51 2.41
CA ALA A 228 -5.71 20.32 3.25
C ALA A 228 -5.53 20.61 4.74
N ASP A 229 -6.19 21.66 5.26
CA ASP A 229 -6.17 22.01 6.68
C ASP A 229 -7.21 21.24 7.53
N GLY A 230 -8.06 20.45 6.87
CA GLY A 230 -9.09 19.60 7.47
C GLY A 230 -10.48 20.21 7.50
N ALA A 231 -10.67 21.43 6.99
CA ALA A 231 -11.97 22.12 6.97
C ALA A 231 -12.13 22.99 5.73
N VAL A 232 -13.35 23.07 5.17
CA VAL A 232 -13.64 23.99 4.06
C VAL A 232 -13.97 25.38 4.60
N THR A 233 -13.06 26.32 4.41
CA THR A 233 -13.10 27.67 4.97
C THR A 233 -12.88 28.75 3.92
N VAL A 234 -12.71 29.99 4.34
CA VAL A 234 -12.33 31.11 3.46
C VAL A 234 -10.95 30.89 2.82
N SER A 235 -10.06 30.14 3.47
CA SER A 235 -8.72 29.82 2.96
C SER A 235 -8.81 29.05 1.64
N ASP A 236 -9.70 28.06 1.55
CA ASP A 236 -9.92 27.26 0.36
C ASP A 236 -10.49 28.08 -0.80
N VAL A 237 -11.45 28.94 -0.50
CA VAL A 237 -12.00 29.87 -1.50
C VAL A 237 -10.91 30.80 -2.05
N LEU A 238 -10.05 31.33 -1.20
CA LEU A 238 -8.93 32.16 -1.63
C LEU A 238 -7.90 31.39 -2.44
N SER A 239 -7.66 30.14 -2.10
CA SER A 239 -6.76 29.25 -2.85
C SER A 239 -7.25 29.05 -4.28
N VAL A 240 -8.53 28.76 -4.49
CA VAL A 240 -9.14 28.64 -5.83
C VAL A 240 -9.13 29.98 -6.57
N LEU A 241 -9.49 31.07 -5.90
CA LEU A 241 -9.52 32.39 -6.53
C LEU A 241 -8.11 32.86 -6.96
N SER A 242 -7.06 32.43 -6.29
CA SER A 242 -5.68 32.78 -6.62
C SER A 242 -5.21 32.23 -7.97
N VAL A 243 -5.84 31.17 -8.46
CA VAL A 243 -5.52 30.46 -9.72
C VAL A 243 -6.71 30.44 -10.69
N PHE A 244 -7.69 31.32 -10.45
CA PHE A 244 -8.93 31.37 -11.23
C PHE A 244 -8.67 31.68 -12.70
N GLY A 245 -9.25 30.87 -13.59
CA GLY A 245 -9.10 30.99 -15.04
C GLY A 245 -7.84 30.31 -15.61
N GLU A 246 -7.02 29.70 -14.77
CA GLU A 246 -5.86 28.95 -15.23
C GLU A 246 -6.26 27.52 -15.61
N PRO A 247 -5.64 26.95 -16.67
CA PRO A 247 -5.83 25.53 -16.98
C PRO A 247 -5.04 24.68 -15.98
N CYS A 248 -5.59 23.55 -15.60
CA CYS A 248 -4.88 22.58 -14.82
C CYS A 248 -3.79 21.89 -15.66
N PRO A 249 -2.55 21.83 -15.17
CA PRO A 249 -1.50 21.08 -15.87
C PRO A 249 -1.86 19.60 -15.90
N ASN A 250 -1.91 19.02 -17.10
CA ASN A 250 -2.08 17.59 -17.33
C ASN A 250 -0.83 16.80 -16.92
#